data_00bc0d93ef537c1dc4cb8d51f33b76ff
#
_entry.id   00bc0d93ef537c1dc4cb8d51f33b76ff
#
_cell.length_a   1.000
_cell.length_b   1.000
_cell.length_c   1.000
_cell.angle_alpha   90.00
_cell.angle_beta   90.00
_cell.angle_gamma   90.00
#
_symmetry.space_group_name_H-M   'P 1'
#
loop_
_entity.id
_entity.type
_entity.pdbx_description
1 polymer ?
#
loop_
_entity_poly.entity_id
_entity_poly.type
_entity_poly.pdbx_seq_one_letter_code
_entity_poly.pdbx_strand_id
1 'polypeptide(L)'
;MLTSCLPNEGKSTVAVYLWKMLAEAGFPSVLVDVDLRNSVLMKSVQVDVSDKKGLNHYLSGLAEYDEVVYKTNIENASIVPCTQLLENPSPLLEDIRFRELLDKLATEYRFVIIDTPPLGSVSDGALIASMCDGALLVIRAGSVPKTIIRQSLHEIDQAGCKLLGTVLNCVEGAGGRYGKYGHYGKYGKYGKYGHYGQYGYGPQAEEENKKSKK
;
A
#
# COMPACT_ATOMS: atom_id res chain seq x y z
N MET A 1 1.58 3.73 9.22
CA MET A 1 1.19 3.78 7.80
C MET A 1 2.32 3.34 6.88
N LEU A 2 2.03 2.90 5.67
CA LEU A 2 2.97 2.70 4.57
C LEU A 2 2.68 3.70 3.47
N THR A 3 3.72 4.42 3.03
CA THR A 3 3.64 5.38 1.94
C THR A 3 4.86 5.26 1.03
N SER A 4 4.88 6.02 -0.06
CA SER A 4 6.01 6.11 -1.00
C SER A 4 6.20 7.55 -1.45
N CYS A 5 7.34 7.83 -2.08
CA CYS A 5 7.58 9.15 -2.65
C CYS A 5 6.75 9.38 -3.92
N LEU A 6 6.70 8.36 -4.78
CA LEU A 6 6.05 8.40 -6.10
C LEU A 6 5.14 7.19 -6.31
N PRO A 7 4.24 7.20 -7.30
CA PRO A 7 3.48 6.01 -7.68
C PRO A 7 4.38 4.86 -8.15
N ASN A 8 3.87 3.62 -8.03
CA ASN A 8 4.51 2.40 -8.52
C ASN A 8 5.85 2.02 -7.85
N GLU A 9 6.07 2.46 -6.60
CA GLU A 9 7.23 2.05 -5.80
C GLU A 9 7.01 0.73 -5.05
N GLY A 10 5.79 0.19 -5.09
CA GLY A 10 5.42 -1.09 -4.48
C GLY A 10 4.94 -1.00 -3.04
N LYS A 11 4.51 0.19 -2.57
CA LYS A 11 3.99 0.40 -1.21
C LYS A 11 2.89 -0.60 -0.82
N SER A 12 1.86 -0.75 -1.67
CA SER A 12 0.73 -1.66 -1.40
C SER A 12 1.18 -3.12 -1.33
N THR A 13 2.14 -3.52 -2.17
CA THR A 13 2.75 -4.85 -2.10
C THR A 13 3.46 -5.07 -0.77
N VAL A 14 4.26 -4.10 -0.33
CA VAL A 14 4.95 -4.17 0.98
C VAL A 14 3.95 -4.17 2.12
N ALA A 15 2.88 -3.37 2.03
CA ALA A 15 1.81 -3.34 3.03
C ALA A 15 1.12 -4.70 3.19
N VAL A 16 0.75 -5.35 2.09
CA VAL A 16 0.14 -6.69 2.08
C VAL A 16 1.07 -7.73 2.69
N TYR A 17 2.35 -7.75 2.31
CA TYR A 17 3.29 -8.71 2.88
C TYR A 17 3.54 -8.49 4.36
N LEU A 18 3.69 -7.24 4.80
CA LEU A 18 3.87 -6.91 6.21
C LEU A 18 2.65 -7.34 7.04
N TRP A 19 1.45 -6.97 6.58
CA TRP A 19 0.19 -7.35 7.23
C TRP A 19 0.06 -8.87 7.35
N LYS A 20 0.31 -9.61 6.26
CA LYS A 20 0.26 -11.06 6.26
C LYS A 20 1.27 -11.68 7.21
N MET A 21 2.52 -11.23 7.20
CA MET A 21 3.56 -11.73 8.10
C MET A 21 3.24 -11.49 9.57
N LEU A 22 2.65 -10.35 9.92
CA LEU A 22 2.22 -10.06 11.30
C LEU A 22 1.08 -10.98 11.73
N ALA A 23 0.10 -11.21 10.87
CA ALA A 23 -1.00 -12.12 11.15
C ALA A 23 -0.52 -13.57 11.31
N GLU A 24 0.35 -14.05 10.43
CA GLU A 24 0.97 -15.39 10.49
C GLU A 24 1.86 -15.55 11.75
N ALA A 25 2.42 -14.46 12.27
CA ALA A 25 3.14 -14.45 13.54
C ALA A 25 2.20 -14.43 14.78
N GLY A 26 0.88 -14.51 14.58
CA GLY A 26 -0.13 -14.58 15.65
C GLY A 26 -0.60 -13.21 16.17
N PHE A 27 -0.28 -12.12 15.49
CA PHE A 27 -0.73 -10.79 15.88
C PHE A 27 -2.02 -10.40 15.15
N PRO A 28 -3.13 -10.12 15.85
CA PRO A 28 -4.32 -9.56 15.23
C PRO A 28 -3.97 -8.30 14.45
N SER A 29 -4.18 -8.32 13.14
CA SER A 29 -3.74 -7.28 12.22
C SER A 29 -4.83 -6.94 11.22
N VAL A 30 -5.02 -5.65 10.95
CA VAL A 30 -5.95 -5.16 9.93
C VAL A 30 -5.21 -4.33 8.89
N LEU A 31 -5.52 -4.56 7.61
CA LEU A 31 -5.03 -3.78 6.48
C LEU A 31 -6.13 -2.84 6.02
N VAL A 32 -5.87 -1.53 6.04
CA VAL A 32 -6.80 -0.47 5.63
C VAL A 32 -6.31 0.15 4.34
N ASP A 33 -7.15 0.09 3.31
CA ASP A 33 -6.87 0.69 2.00
C ASP A 33 -7.36 2.14 1.96
N VAL A 34 -6.46 3.07 2.13
CA VAL A 34 -6.75 4.52 2.19
C VAL A 34 -6.32 5.25 0.91
N ASP A 35 -5.79 4.54 -0.10
CA ASP A 35 -5.58 5.11 -1.43
C ASP A 35 -6.90 5.20 -2.20
N LEU A 36 -7.81 6.07 -1.72
CA LEU A 36 -9.15 6.24 -2.27
C LEU A 36 -9.16 6.83 -3.69
N ARG A 37 -8.01 7.33 -4.18
CA ARG A 37 -7.88 7.87 -5.54
C ARG A 37 -7.46 6.82 -6.56
N ASN A 38 -6.60 5.90 -6.16
CA ASN A 38 -6.03 4.91 -7.07
C ASN A 38 -5.70 3.59 -6.36
N SER A 39 -6.70 3.01 -5.69
CA SER A 39 -6.51 1.73 -5.02
C SER A 39 -6.16 0.62 -6.02
N VAL A 40 -5.06 -0.06 -5.73
CA VAL A 40 -4.63 -1.29 -6.43
C VAL A 40 -4.58 -2.49 -5.47
N LEU A 41 -4.84 -2.26 -4.19
CA LEU A 41 -4.63 -3.21 -3.12
C LEU A 41 -5.54 -4.43 -3.28
N MET A 42 -6.83 -4.25 -3.55
CA MET A 42 -7.78 -5.35 -3.72
C MET A 42 -7.43 -6.27 -4.89
N LYS A 43 -6.90 -5.71 -5.98
CA LYS A 43 -6.40 -6.50 -7.12
C LYS A 43 -5.18 -7.33 -6.72
N SER A 44 -4.30 -6.79 -5.87
CA SER A 44 -3.08 -7.50 -5.43
C SER A 44 -3.37 -8.63 -4.45
N VAL A 45 -4.43 -8.55 -3.67
CA VAL A 45 -4.87 -9.63 -2.75
C VAL A 45 -5.90 -10.58 -3.38
N GLN A 46 -6.29 -10.36 -4.64
CA GLN A 46 -7.25 -11.18 -5.39
C GLN A 46 -8.61 -11.32 -4.67
N VAL A 47 -9.05 -10.27 -3.99
CA VAL A 47 -10.35 -10.22 -3.33
C VAL A 47 -11.34 -9.53 -4.23
N ASP A 48 -12.45 -10.20 -4.54
CA ASP A 48 -13.58 -9.58 -5.20
C ASP A 48 -14.36 -8.74 -4.20
N VAL A 49 -14.49 -7.45 -4.49
CA VAL A 49 -15.17 -6.46 -3.65
C VAL A 49 -16.34 -5.78 -4.38
N SER A 50 -16.75 -6.30 -5.56
CA SER A 50 -17.77 -5.67 -6.42
C SER A 50 -19.09 -5.43 -5.69
N ASP A 51 -19.49 -6.34 -4.81
CA ASP A 51 -20.75 -6.27 -4.06
C ASP A 51 -20.54 -5.92 -2.57
N LYS A 52 -19.34 -5.44 -2.21
CA LYS A 52 -18.98 -5.14 -0.82
C LYS A 52 -18.99 -3.65 -0.54
N LYS A 53 -19.33 -3.29 0.69
CA LYS A 53 -19.11 -1.95 1.22
C LYS A 53 -17.64 -1.81 1.63
N GLY A 54 -17.08 -0.63 1.53
CA GLY A 54 -15.68 -0.36 1.86
C GLY A 54 -15.52 0.93 2.63
N LEU A 55 -14.26 1.32 2.86
CA LEU A 55 -13.89 2.54 3.56
C LEU A 55 -14.64 3.78 3.03
N ASN A 56 -14.75 3.92 1.71
CA ASN A 56 -15.48 5.01 1.07
C ASN A 56 -16.95 5.09 1.51
N HIS A 57 -17.62 3.95 1.71
CA HIS A 57 -19.00 3.92 2.19
C HIS A 57 -19.11 4.31 3.67
N TYR A 58 -18.21 3.82 4.51
CA TYR A 58 -18.16 4.17 5.92
C TYR A 58 -17.94 5.68 6.12
N LEU A 59 -16.95 6.24 5.44
CA LEU A 59 -16.63 7.66 5.51
C LEU A 59 -17.78 8.55 5.02
N SER A 60 -18.56 8.08 4.04
CA SER A 60 -19.74 8.79 3.53
C SER A 60 -21.01 8.57 4.38
N GLY A 61 -20.94 7.82 5.48
CA GLY A 61 -22.08 7.48 6.33
C GLY A 61 -23.08 6.50 5.70
N LEU A 62 -22.68 5.78 4.66
CA LEU A 62 -23.49 4.79 3.94
C LEU A 62 -23.27 3.36 4.43
N ALA A 63 -22.38 3.17 5.39
CA ALA A 63 -22.08 1.89 6.01
C ALA A 63 -21.66 2.06 7.47
N GLU A 64 -21.93 1.04 8.27
CA GLU A 64 -21.47 0.93 9.64
C GLU A 64 -20.12 0.18 9.69
N TYR A 65 -19.45 0.26 10.84
CA TYR A 65 -18.13 -0.37 11.06
C TYR A 65 -18.10 -1.85 10.69
N ASP A 66 -19.06 -2.62 11.19
CA ASP A 66 -19.12 -4.08 10.99
C ASP A 66 -19.41 -4.48 9.52
N GLU A 67 -19.88 -3.54 8.71
CA GLU A 67 -20.16 -3.76 7.29
C GLU A 67 -18.93 -3.54 6.39
N VAL A 68 -17.86 -2.93 6.92
CA VAL A 68 -16.67 -2.58 6.15
C VAL A 68 -15.39 -3.28 6.61
N VAL A 69 -15.41 -3.92 7.77
CA VAL A 69 -14.30 -4.70 8.30
C VAL A 69 -14.51 -6.18 8.01
N TYR A 70 -13.71 -6.73 7.11
CA TYR A 70 -13.84 -8.13 6.67
C TYR A 70 -12.75 -9.01 7.27
N LYS A 71 -13.14 -10.13 7.87
CA LYS A 71 -12.22 -11.22 8.20
C LYS A 71 -11.78 -11.89 6.89
N THR A 72 -10.53 -12.32 6.84
CA THR A 72 -9.98 -13.05 5.70
C THR A 72 -9.84 -14.54 6.00
N ASN A 73 -9.39 -15.32 5.02
CA ASN A 73 -9.03 -16.72 5.20
C ASN A 73 -7.68 -16.93 5.91
N ILE A 74 -6.97 -15.85 6.22
CA ILE A 74 -5.74 -15.88 7.03
C ILE A 74 -6.14 -15.61 8.47
N GLU A 75 -5.76 -16.48 9.38
CA GLU A 75 -6.00 -16.29 10.81
C GLU A 75 -5.36 -14.99 11.31
N ASN A 76 -6.03 -14.28 12.20
CA ASN A 76 -5.63 -12.97 12.74
C ASN A 76 -5.54 -11.83 11.71
N ALA A 77 -6.03 -12.03 10.48
CA ALA A 77 -5.96 -11.05 9.42
C ALA A 77 -7.35 -10.53 9.02
N SER A 78 -7.55 -9.22 9.11
CA SER A 78 -8.75 -8.53 8.64
C SER A 78 -8.38 -7.43 7.64
N ILE A 79 -9.38 -6.95 6.87
CA ILE A 79 -9.17 -5.93 5.85
C ILE A 79 -10.33 -4.94 5.80
N VAL A 80 -10.02 -3.67 5.58
CA VAL A 80 -10.98 -2.61 5.24
C VAL A 80 -10.66 -2.16 3.82
N PRO A 81 -11.41 -2.62 2.80
CA PRO A 81 -11.13 -2.31 1.41
C PRO A 81 -11.59 -0.92 1.00
N CYS A 82 -10.93 -0.34 -0.01
CA CYS A 82 -11.52 0.68 -0.86
C CYS A 82 -12.28 -0.04 -1.99
N THR A 83 -13.60 0.14 -2.06
CA THR A 83 -14.44 -0.55 -3.07
C THR A 83 -14.87 0.38 -4.21
N GLN A 84 -14.78 1.68 -4.01
CA GLN A 84 -15.06 2.68 -5.03
C GLN A 84 -14.06 3.84 -4.92
N LEU A 85 -13.47 4.20 -6.03
CA LEU A 85 -12.53 5.33 -6.11
C LEU A 85 -13.28 6.67 -6.03
N LEU A 86 -12.66 7.66 -5.42
CA LEU A 86 -13.18 8.99 -5.23
C LEU A 86 -12.28 10.02 -5.92
N GLU A 87 -12.88 11.00 -6.60
CA GLU A 87 -12.12 12.09 -7.23
C GLU A 87 -11.50 13.02 -6.16
N ASN A 88 -12.25 13.30 -5.09
CA ASN A 88 -11.78 14.16 -4.00
C ASN A 88 -12.07 13.53 -2.62
N PRO A 89 -11.20 12.65 -2.12
CA PRO A 89 -11.37 12.00 -0.83
C PRO A 89 -11.00 12.88 0.38
N SER A 90 -10.25 13.99 0.19
CA SER A 90 -9.71 14.80 1.29
C SER A 90 -10.77 15.23 2.32
N PRO A 91 -11.97 15.73 1.93
CA PRO A 91 -13.00 16.09 2.92
C PRO A 91 -13.48 14.92 3.78
N LEU A 92 -13.51 13.71 3.21
CA LEU A 92 -13.90 12.50 3.95
C LEU A 92 -12.79 12.01 4.89
N LEU A 93 -11.53 12.22 4.51
CA LEU A 93 -10.39 11.87 5.36
C LEU A 93 -10.18 12.89 6.49
N GLU A 94 -10.64 14.14 6.33
CA GLU A 94 -10.66 15.18 7.35
C GLU A 94 -11.82 15.01 8.35
N ASP A 95 -12.87 14.27 7.97
CA ASP A 95 -14.02 14.02 8.82
C ASP A 95 -13.65 13.18 10.07
N ILE A 96 -14.33 13.46 11.16
CA ILE A 96 -14.12 12.77 12.45
C ILE A 96 -14.29 11.25 12.31
N ARG A 97 -15.15 10.78 11.39
CA ARG A 97 -15.40 9.36 11.14
C ARG A 97 -14.14 8.57 10.81
N PHE A 98 -13.18 9.17 10.09
CA PHE A 98 -11.93 8.48 9.78
C PHE A 98 -11.09 8.26 11.05
N ARG A 99 -11.00 9.24 11.93
CA ARG A 99 -10.32 9.10 13.22
C ARG A 99 -11.02 8.07 14.10
N GLU A 100 -12.35 8.14 14.21
CA GLU A 100 -13.15 7.17 14.99
C GLU A 100 -12.95 5.74 14.49
N LEU A 101 -12.84 5.53 13.17
CA LEU A 101 -12.51 4.23 12.59
C LEU A 101 -11.14 3.75 13.06
N LEU A 102 -10.10 4.59 12.93
CA LEU A 102 -8.73 4.22 13.30
C LEU A 102 -8.63 3.94 14.80
N ASP A 103 -9.26 4.74 15.64
CA ASP A 103 -9.28 4.56 17.09
C ASP A 103 -9.97 3.24 17.46
N LYS A 104 -11.11 2.92 16.83
CA LYS A 104 -11.81 1.66 17.05
C LYS A 104 -10.97 0.46 16.59
N LEU A 105 -10.37 0.53 15.41
CA LEU A 105 -9.47 -0.51 14.92
C LEU A 105 -8.26 -0.72 15.86
N ALA A 106 -7.71 0.35 16.43
CA ALA A 106 -6.58 0.26 17.36
C ALA A 106 -6.95 -0.42 18.70
N THR A 107 -8.22 -0.46 19.07
CA THR A 107 -8.67 -1.23 20.26
C THR A 107 -8.82 -2.72 19.97
N GLU A 108 -9.11 -3.12 18.74
CA GLU A 108 -9.40 -4.50 18.36
C GLU A 108 -8.18 -5.23 17.78
N TYR A 109 -7.27 -4.50 17.13
CA TYR A 109 -6.11 -5.04 16.44
C TYR A 109 -4.80 -4.58 17.07
N ARG A 110 -3.84 -5.50 17.16
CA ARG A 110 -2.47 -5.15 17.61
C ARG A 110 -1.75 -4.28 16.59
N PHE A 111 -2.02 -4.48 15.29
CA PHE A 111 -1.45 -3.70 14.20
C PHE A 111 -2.53 -3.24 13.22
N VAL A 112 -2.59 -1.93 13.02
CA VAL A 112 -3.39 -1.28 11.96
C VAL A 112 -2.43 -0.84 10.87
N ILE A 113 -2.42 -1.56 9.76
CA ILE A 113 -1.56 -1.27 8.60
C ILE A 113 -2.37 -0.44 7.62
N ILE A 114 -1.92 0.78 7.38
CA ILE A 114 -2.63 1.74 6.51
C ILE A 114 -1.84 1.89 5.21
N ASP A 115 -2.40 1.46 4.08
CA ASP A 115 -1.86 1.71 2.74
C ASP A 115 -2.38 3.05 2.23
N THR A 116 -1.48 4.01 1.97
CA THR A 116 -1.82 5.41 1.65
C THR A 116 -1.40 5.77 0.23
N PRO A 117 -1.93 6.87 -0.36
CA PRO A 117 -1.36 7.40 -1.59
C PRO A 117 0.10 7.85 -1.41
N PRO A 118 0.87 8.01 -2.52
CA PRO A 118 2.22 8.56 -2.48
C PRO A 118 2.23 10.01 -1.99
N LEU A 119 3.19 10.38 -1.12
CA LEU A 119 3.31 11.73 -0.57
C LEU A 119 3.51 12.79 -1.67
N GLY A 120 4.38 12.53 -2.62
CA GLY A 120 4.66 13.47 -3.70
C GLY A 120 3.51 13.71 -4.70
N SER A 121 2.37 13.05 -4.53
CA SER A 121 1.24 13.14 -5.47
C SER A 121 0.07 13.95 -4.92
N VAL A 122 -0.23 13.87 -3.62
CA VAL A 122 -1.40 14.48 -2.99
C VAL A 122 -1.17 14.77 -1.51
N SER A 123 -1.87 15.77 -0.98
CA SER A 123 -1.79 16.18 0.44
C SER A 123 -2.40 15.17 1.42
N ASP A 124 -3.21 14.23 0.93
CA ASP A 124 -3.90 13.24 1.77
C ASP A 124 -2.92 12.42 2.62
N GLY A 125 -1.71 12.14 2.08
CA GLY A 125 -0.69 11.38 2.80
C GLY A 125 -0.19 12.05 4.08
N ALA A 126 -0.02 13.36 4.09
CA ALA A 126 0.39 14.11 5.27
C ALA A 126 -0.73 14.16 6.34
N LEU A 127 -1.98 14.31 5.89
CA LEU A 127 -3.15 14.25 6.77
C LEU A 127 -3.24 12.88 7.47
N ILE A 128 -3.15 11.78 6.71
CA ILE A 128 -3.18 10.44 7.26
C ILE A 128 -2.00 10.20 8.21
N ALA A 129 -0.81 10.72 7.87
CA ALA A 129 0.39 10.61 8.69
C ALA A 129 0.19 11.18 10.09
N SER A 130 -0.51 12.32 10.23
CA SER A 130 -0.78 12.95 11.52
C SER A 130 -1.66 12.11 12.47
N MET A 131 -2.31 11.08 11.95
CA MET A 131 -3.18 10.16 12.71
C MET A 131 -2.51 8.81 12.99
N CYS A 132 -1.23 8.65 12.62
CA CYS A 132 -0.51 7.39 12.71
C CYS A 132 0.63 7.45 13.73
N ASP A 133 0.87 6.35 14.46
CA ASP A 133 2.01 6.22 15.38
C ASP A 133 3.36 6.23 14.66
N GLY A 134 3.38 5.88 13.37
CA GLY A 134 4.58 5.87 12.58
C GLY A 134 4.39 5.54 11.11
N ALA A 135 5.41 5.89 10.32
CA ALA A 135 5.44 5.70 8.88
C ALA A 135 6.61 4.82 8.43
N LEU A 136 6.35 3.92 7.49
CA LEU A 136 7.36 3.26 6.66
C LEU A 136 7.35 3.89 5.27
N LEU A 137 8.50 4.39 4.81
CA LEU A 137 8.65 4.96 3.48
C LEU A 137 9.21 3.91 2.52
N VAL A 138 8.42 3.50 1.54
CA VAL A 138 8.83 2.56 0.50
C VAL A 138 9.46 3.35 -0.65
N ILE A 139 10.66 2.96 -1.06
CA ILE A 139 11.44 3.63 -2.11
C ILE A 139 11.86 2.58 -3.14
N ARG A 140 11.55 2.83 -4.41
CA ARG A 140 12.05 2.00 -5.50
C ARG A 140 13.52 2.31 -5.78
N ALA A 141 14.37 1.29 -5.74
CA ALA A 141 15.80 1.44 -5.99
C ALA A 141 16.08 2.05 -7.38
N GLY A 142 16.99 3.03 -7.40
CA GLY A 142 17.46 3.66 -8.64
C GLY A 142 16.47 4.55 -9.38
N SER A 143 15.22 4.73 -8.90
CA SER A 143 14.19 5.45 -9.66
C SER A 143 13.76 6.79 -9.05
N VAL A 144 14.06 7.05 -7.78
CA VAL A 144 13.59 8.25 -7.07
C VAL A 144 14.75 9.24 -6.85
N PRO A 145 14.62 10.50 -7.29
CA PRO A 145 15.59 11.55 -7.01
C PRO A 145 15.72 11.82 -5.50
N LYS A 146 16.94 12.05 -5.02
CA LYS A 146 17.21 12.34 -3.60
C LYS A 146 16.43 13.55 -3.06
N THR A 147 16.14 14.52 -3.92
CA THR A 147 15.34 15.72 -3.58
C THR A 147 13.92 15.34 -3.21
N ILE A 148 13.29 14.45 -3.97
CA ILE A 148 11.92 13.95 -3.70
C ILE A 148 11.90 13.11 -2.43
N ILE A 149 12.91 12.27 -2.21
CA ILE A 149 13.02 11.50 -0.95
C ILE A 149 13.09 12.45 0.26
N ARG A 150 13.93 13.50 0.18
CA ARG A 150 14.06 14.48 1.27
C ARG A 150 12.76 15.25 1.51
N GLN A 151 12.05 15.62 0.44
CA GLN A 151 10.75 16.26 0.55
C GLN A 151 9.74 15.35 1.25
N SER A 152 9.62 14.08 0.85
CA SER A 152 8.72 13.11 1.48
C SER A 152 9.05 12.88 2.96
N LEU A 153 10.34 12.83 3.31
CA LEU A 153 10.77 12.73 4.71
C LEU A 153 10.37 13.97 5.51
N HIS A 154 10.51 15.15 4.92
CA HIS A 154 10.10 16.41 5.54
C HIS A 154 8.58 16.50 5.75
N GLU A 155 7.78 16.03 4.80
CA GLU A 155 6.32 15.97 4.93
C GLU A 155 5.88 15.03 6.06
N ILE A 156 6.52 13.87 6.24
CA ILE A 156 6.28 12.95 7.36
C ILE A 156 6.61 13.64 8.69
N ASP A 157 7.74 14.33 8.77
CA ASP A 157 8.20 15.04 9.96
C ASP A 157 7.27 16.22 10.30
N GLN A 158 6.87 17.02 9.32
CA GLN A 158 5.91 18.12 9.49
C GLN A 158 4.53 17.64 9.96
N ALA A 159 4.10 16.45 9.54
CA ALA A 159 2.87 15.83 10.02
C ALA A 159 2.98 15.33 11.48
N GLY A 160 4.15 15.41 12.10
CA GLY A 160 4.41 14.88 13.44
C GLY A 160 4.45 13.37 13.51
N CYS A 161 4.52 12.69 12.37
CA CYS A 161 4.54 11.22 12.29
C CYS A 161 5.98 10.69 12.43
N LYS A 162 6.17 9.72 13.31
CA LYS A 162 7.49 9.09 13.50
C LYS A 162 7.87 8.27 12.28
N LEU A 163 9.00 8.57 11.65
CA LEU A 163 9.58 7.69 10.64
C LEU A 163 10.16 6.43 11.33
N LEU A 164 9.56 5.27 11.07
CA LEU A 164 10.03 3.97 11.58
C LEU A 164 11.21 3.44 10.77
N GLY A 165 11.28 3.79 9.50
CA GLY A 165 12.35 3.38 8.60
C GLY A 165 11.97 3.48 7.13
N THR A 166 12.88 3.04 6.26
CA THR A 166 12.68 2.99 4.82
C THR A 166 12.80 1.55 4.30
N VAL A 167 11.98 1.21 3.30
CA VAL A 167 12.05 -0.07 2.59
C VAL A 167 12.57 0.18 1.18
N LEU A 168 13.79 -0.25 0.89
CA LEU A 168 14.33 -0.17 -0.47
C LEU A 168 13.81 -1.36 -1.28
N ASN A 169 12.88 -1.08 -2.18
CA ASN A 169 12.18 -2.08 -2.99
C ASN A 169 12.75 -2.16 -4.42
N CYS A 170 12.46 -3.24 -5.14
CA CYS A 170 12.89 -3.47 -6.53
C CYS A 170 14.41 -3.35 -6.73
N VAL A 171 15.20 -3.83 -5.79
CA VAL A 171 16.67 -3.85 -5.94
C VAL A 171 17.04 -4.87 -6.99
N GLU A 172 17.63 -4.43 -8.10
CA GLU A 172 18.11 -5.31 -9.16
C GLU A 172 19.40 -6.03 -8.72
N GLY A 173 19.46 -7.33 -8.96
CA GLY A 173 20.68 -8.11 -8.90
C GLY A 173 21.17 -8.48 -7.49
N ALA A 174 20.56 -9.49 -6.88
CA ALA A 174 21.21 -10.24 -5.80
C ALA A 174 22.51 -10.99 -6.26
N GLY A 175 22.96 -10.79 -7.49
CA GLY A 175 24.22 -11.33 -8.03
C GLY A 175 25.44 -10.41 -7.88
N GLY A 176 25.26 -9.14 -7.47
CA GLY A 176 26.35 -8.20 -7.24
C GLY A 176 26.50 -7.89 -5.74
N ARG A 177 27.66 -7.61 -5.30
CA ARG A 177 28.25 -7.11 -4.03
C ARG A 177 27.42 -7.15 -2.71
N TYR A 178 26.06 -7.18 -2.74
CA TYR A 178 25.18 -7.33 -1.58
C TYR A 178 24.83 -8.79 -1.24
N GLY A 179 25.11 -9.75 -2.13
CA GLY A 179 24.87 -11.19 -1.89
C GLY A 179 25.78 -11.81 -0.81
N LYS A 180 26.74 -11.08 -0.27
CA LYS A 180 27.69 -11.59 0.73
C LYS A 180 27.17 -11.52 2.18
N TYR A 181 26.05 -10.83 2.44
CA TYR A 181 25.36 -10.78 3.75
C TYR A 181 24.17 -11.72 3.87
N GLY A 182 23.86 -12.50 2.81
CA GLY A 182 22.71 -13.42 2.74
C GLY A 182 22.95 -14.81 3.33
N HIS A 183 23.85 -15.00 4.30
CA HIS A 183 24.11 -16.33 4.88
C HIS A 183 23.21 -16.68 6.08
N TYR A 184 22.10 -15.97 6.28
CA TYR A 184 21.06 -16.29 7.28
C TYR A 184 19.75 -16.80 6.65
N GLY A 185 19.84 -17.49 5.50
CA GLY A 185 18.68 -17.98 4.75
C GLY A 185 18.61 -19.49 4.58
N LYS A 186 18.86 -20.30 5.62
CA LYS A 186 18.68 -21.77 5.55
C LYS A 186 17.29 -22.25 5.97
N TYR A 187 16.27 -21.39 5.88
CA TYR A 187 14.86 -21.72 6.05
C TYR A 187 14.03 -21.30 4.82
N GLY A 188 14.46 -21.72 3.62
CA GLY A 188 13.80 -21.41 2.36
C GLY A 188 13.43 -22.63 1.56
N LYS A 189 12.62 -23.58 2.11
CA LYS A 189 12.11 -24.72 1.34
C LYS A 189 10.66 -24.53 0.89
N TYR A 190 10.22 -23.26 0.69
CA TYR A 190 8.93 -22.89 0.12
C TYR A 190 9.08 -21.92 -1.06
N GLY A 191 10.04 -22.17 -1.94
CA GLY A 191 10.28 -21.39 -3.14
C GLY A 191 9.72 -22.03 -4.41
N LYS A 192 8.42 -22.35 -4.49
CA LYS A 192 7.83 -22.92 -5.71
C LYS A 192 6.54 -22.21 -6.17
N TYR A 193 6.40 -20.93 -5.87
CA TYR A 193 5.35 -20.05 -6.41
C TYR A 193 5.92 -18.73 -6.90
N GLY A 194 6.88 -18.79 -7.82
CA GLY A 194 7.51 -17.62 -8.42
C GLY A 194 7.27 -17.56 -9.92
N HIS A 195 6.00 -17.53 -10.37
CA HIS A 195 5.71 -17.37 -11.80
C HIS A 195 4.45 -16.52 -12.03
N TYR A 196 4.38 -15.33 -11.43
CA TYR A 196 3.39 -14.31 -11.76
C TYR A 196 4.07 -12.93 -11.76
N GLY A 197 4.45 -12.48 -12.95
CA GLY A 197 5.04 -11.18 -13.09
C GLY A 197 5.45 -10.81 -14.49
N GLN A 198 4.57 -10.95 -15.48
CA GLN A 198 4.83 -10.37 -16.78
C GLN A 198 3.53 -9.81 -17.39
N TYR A 199 3.15 -8.63 -16.93
CA TYR A 199 2.31 -7.72 -17.70
C TYR A 199 3.02 -6.38 -17.81
N GLY A 200 3.87 -6.29 -18.85
CA GLY A 200 4.46 -5.05 -19.30
C GLY A 200 3.45 -4.28 -20.13
N TYR A 201 3.14 -3.06 -19.74
CA TYR A 201 2.58 -2.07 -20.65
C TYR A 201 3.73 -1.49 -21.48
N GLY A 202 3.90 -2.01 -22.71
CA GLY A 202 4.69 -1.36 -23.75
C GLY A 202 3.80 -0.44 -24.60
N PRO A 203 4.29 0.70 -25.08
CA PRO A 203 3.53 1.56 -26.00
C PRO A 203 3.35 0.86 -27.35
N GLN A 204 2.13 0.87 -27.85
CA GLN A 204 1.82 0.46 -29.23
C GLN A 204 2.49 1.43 -30.18
N ALA A 205 3.47 0.94 -30.95
CA ALA A 205 3.98 1.62 -32.12
C ALA A 205 2.99 1.39 -33.27
N GLU A 206 2.47 2.48 -33.79
CA GLU A 206 1.74 2.52 -35.05
C GLU A 206 2.69 2.12 -36.20
N GLU A 207 2.53 0.93 -36.76
CA GLU A 207 3.06 0.60 -38.07
C GLU A 207 2.03 0.94 -39.15
N GLU A 208 2.19 2.13 -39.70
CA GLU A 208 1.53 2.53 -40.93
C GLU A 208 2.00 1.71 -42.13
N ASN A 209 1.02 1.12 -42.75
CA ASN A 209 0.82 0.82 -44.17
C ASN A 209 1.78 1.47 -45.16
N LYS A 210 2.72 0.71 -45.68
CA LYS A 210 3.35 0.97 -46.99
C LYS A 210 3.65 -0.35 -47.70
N LYS A 211 2.67 -0.90 -48.41
CA LYS A 211 2.86 -1.75 -49.57
C LYS A 211 1.61 -1.76 -50.44
N SER A 212 1.47 -0.70 -51.26
CA SER A 212 0.80 -0.81 -52.54
C SER A 212 1.50 0.11 -53.51
N LYS A 213 2.38 -0.46 -54.32
CA LYS A 213 2.72 -0.06 -55.70
C LYS A 213 4.10 -0.61 -56.04
N LYS A 214 4.17 -1.76 -56.56
CA LYS A 214 4.71 -2.16 -57.85
C LYS A 214 4.54 -3.65 -58.05
#